data_0aced2a6ebc13b4d77a8832a8577ce1e
#
_entry.id   0aced2a6ebc13b4d77a8832a8577ce1e
#
_cell.length_a   1.000
_cell.length_b   1.000
_cell.length_c   1.000
_cell.angle_alpha   90.00
_cell.angle_beta   90.00
_cell.angle_gamma   90.00
#
_symmetry.space_group_name_H-M   'P 1'
#
loop_
_entity.id
_entity.type
_entity.pdbx_description
1 polymer ?
#
loop_
_entity_poly.entity_id
_entity_poly.type
_entity_poly.pdbx_seq_one_letter_code
_entity_poly.pdbx_strand_id
1 'polypeptide(L)'
;GDTHVHTTNSSDAFKFSLPLMHGAQGAFPPGYACDYARFASQLDFYFLTDHAEAYTPERWQDAIDSVEMCNEMAQANGYQDVYAFMGYEWTQVGVTAENHYGHHNVLFKGIGTHELPARPIAAIRDAKAFGTLVERNEKGKLSKMMGILDPRHADYYSNFNQLVEDMAATQDCEKGIPSPNLPRDCFESAQTPADLFKKLDEWNMDSIVIPHGMSWGWYTP
;
A
#
# COMPACT_ATOMS: atom_id res chain seq x y z
N GLY A 1 16.58 -0.80 -11.23
CA GLY A 1 15.30 -1.18 -10.62
C GLY A 1 14.90 -0.25 -9.50
N ASP A 2 13.66 -0.38 -9.03
CA ASP A 2 13.11 0.41 -7.93
C ASP A 2 12.43 -0.50 -6.90
N THR A 3 12.76 -0.34 -5.62
CA THR A 3 12.21 -1.14 -4.52
C THR A 3 11.21 -0.36 -3.66
N HIS A 4 10.79 0.84 -4.11
CA HIS A 4 9.95 1.73 -3.33
C HIS A 4 9.00 2.52 -4.22
N VAL A 5 7.88 1.91 -4.62
CA VAL A 5 6.89 2.54 -5.52
C VAL A 5 5.54 2.60 -4.83
N HIS A 6 4.99 3.82 -4.71
CA HIS A 6 3.65 4.08 -4.19
C HIS A 6 2.66 4.41 -5.31
N THR A 7 1.42 3.99 -5.10
CA THR A 7 0.30 4.19 -6.02
C THR A 7 -0.89 4.86 -5.31
N THR A 8 -2.04 4.92 -5.97
CA THR A 8 -3.29 5.36 -5.32
C THR A 8 -3.81 4.39 -4.25
N ASN A 9 -3.14 3.25 -4.03
CA ASN A 9 -3.42 2.36 -2.91
C ASN A 9 -2.72 2.82 -1.61
N SER A 10 -1.73 3.70 -1.72
CA SER A 10 -1.07 4.33 -0.58
C SER A 10 -1.83 5.58 -0.16
N SER A 11 -2.37 5.58 1.04
CA SER A 11 -3.25 6.64 1.52
C SER A 11 -2.59 8.02 1.56
N ASP A 12 -1.31 8.07 1.92
CA ASP A 12 -0.53 9.31 1.96
C ASP A 12 -0.21 9.82 0.56
N ALA A 13 0.31 8.97 -0.33
CA ALA A 13 0.58 9.33 -1.72
C ALA A 13 -0.69 9.80 -2.43
N PHE A 14 -1.81 9.10 -2.25
CA PHE A 14 -3.09 9.52 -2.81
C PHE A 14 -3.58 10.84 -2.24
N LYS A 15 -3.52 11.00 -0.91
CA LYS A 15 -3.93 12.25 -0.23
C LYS A 15 -3.11 13.44 -0.71
N PHE A 16 -1.79 13.29 -0.81
CA PHE A 16 -0.92 14.38 -1.27
C PHE A 16 -1.08 14.67 -2.76
N SER A 17 -1.53 13.72 -3.58
CA SER A 17 -1.79 13.91 -5.00
C SER A 17 -3.16 14.52 -5.30
N LEU A 18 -4.03 14.72 -4.31
CA LEU A 18 -5.34 15.34 -4.53
C LEU A 18 -5.21 16.70 -5.24
N PRO A 19 -6.20 17.09 -6.06
CA PRO A 19 -6.11 18.27 -6.91
C PRO A 19 -5.78 19.56 -6.16
N LEU A 20 -6.29 19.73 -4.93
CA LEU A 20 -6.00 20.90 -4.09
C LEU A 20 -4.58 20.89 -3.48
N MET A 21 -3.92 19.73 -3.44
CA MET A 21 -2.58 19.60 -2.89
C MET A 21 -1.53 19.72 -4.00
N HIS A 22 -1.61 18.85 -5.01
CA HIS A 22 -0.64 18.77 -6.10
C HIS A 22 -1.29 18.71 -7.50
N GLY A 23 -2.50 19.24 -7.68
CA GLY A 23 -3.14 19.36 -8.99
C GLY A 23 -3.49 18.00 -9.63
N ALA A 24 -3.80 16.97 -8.85
CA ALA A 24 -4.05 15.61 -9.29
C ALA A 24 -2.80 14.94 -9.93
N GLN A 25 -1.62 15.25 -9.42
CA GLN A 25 -0.35 14.68 -9.88
C GLN A 25 0.38 14.02 -8.71
N GLY A 26 1.13 12.96 -8.99
CA GLY A 26 2.02 12.33 -8.02
C GLY A 26 1.62 10.94 -7.56
N ALA A 27 0.35 10.54 -7.64
CA ALA A 27 -0.05 9.15 -7.44
C ALA A 27 -0.99 8.69 -8.56
N PHE A 28 -0.74 7.49 -9.05
CA PHE A 28 -1.47 6.85 -10.14
C PHE A 28 -1.85 5.42 -9.73
N PRO A 29 -2.85 4.80 -10.38
CA PRO A 29 -3.21 3.40 -10.12
C PRO A 29 -2.04 2.43 -10.32
N PRO A 30 -2.06 1.24 -9.68
CA PRO A 30 -0.97 0.26 -9.76
C PRO A 30 -0.52 -0.10 -11.18
N GLY A 31 -1.46 -0.25 -12.12
CA GLY A 31 -1.14 -0.55 -13.52
C GLY A 31 -0.30 0.53 -14.22
N TYR A 32 -0.38 1.77 -13.76
CA TYR A 32 0.41 2.87 -14.33
C TYR A 32 1.90 2.76 -14.00
N ALA A 33 2.24 2.10 -12.88
CA ALA A 33 3.63 1.84 -12.50
C ALA A 33 4.34 0.96 -13.55
N CYS A 34 3.62 0.01 -14.15
CA CYS A 34 4.13 -0.82 -15.24
C CYS A 34 4.53 0.00 -16.47
N ASP A 35 3.63 0.86 -16.94
CA ASP A 35 3.90 1.70 -18.12
C ASP A 35 5.06 2.67 -17.85
N TYR A 36 5.11 3.25 -16.66
CA TYR A 36 6.20 4.13 -16.27
C TYR A 36 7.54 3.40 -16.18
N ALA A 37 7.58 2.22 -15.57
CA ALA A 37 8.77 1.39 -15.47
C ALA A 37 9.30 0.97 -16.85
N ARG A 38 8.41 0.56 -17.76
CA ARG A 38 8.77 0.07 -19.09
C ARG A 38 9.18 1.20 -20.05
N PHE A 39 8.37 2.25 -20.13
CA PHE A 39 8.45 3.21 -21.23
C PHE A 39 9.09 4.55 -20.83
N ALA A 40 9.00 4.95 -19.57
CA ALA A 40 9.58 6.21 -19.09
C ALA A 40 10.93 6.01 -18.41
N SER A 41 11.02 5.12 -17.43
CA SER A 41 12.24 4.92 -16.63
C SER A 41 13.12 3.78 -17.13
N GLN A 42 12.61 2.88 -17.96
CA GLN A 42 13.32 1.71 -18.50
C GLN A 42 13.98 0.89 -17.39
N LEU A 43 13.19 0.54 -16.37
CA LEU A 43 13.66 -0.25 -15.22
C LEU A 43 13.72 -1.74 -15.61
N ASP A 44 14.71 -2.46 -15.05
CA ASP A 44 14.75 -3.92 -15.17
C ASP A 44 13.72 -4.59 -14.25
N PHE A 45 13.43 -3.95 -13.09
CA PHE A 45 12.42 -4.42 -12.14
C PHE A 45 11.89 -3.28 -11.27
N TYR A 46 10.70 -3.50 -10.67
CA TYR A 46 10.18 -2.65 -9.61
C TYR A 46 9.32 -3.46 -8.63
N PHE A 47 9.14 -2.91 -7.42
CA PHE A 47 8.24 -3.43 -6.40
C PHE A 47 7.16 -2.41 -6.09
N LEU A 48 5.89 -2.82 -6.11
CA LEU A 48 4.82 -2.03 -5.51
C LEU A 48 4.91 -2.16 -3.99
N THR A 49 5.08 -1.05 -3.29
CA THR A 49 5.27 -0.99 -1.84
C THR A 49 4.36 0.03 -1.18
N ASP A 50 3.11 0.08 -1.59
CA ASP A 50 2.12 0.93 -0.94
C ASP A 50 2.03 0.63 0.56
N HIS A 51 1.70 1.64 1.35
CA HIS A 51 1.55 1.49 2.80
C HIS A 51 0.51 0.41 3.16
N ALA A 52 0.93 -0.59 3.93
CA ALA A 52 0.07 -1.69 4.37
C ALA A 52 -1.15 -1.20 5.15
N GLU A 53 -1.04 -0.06 5.83
CA GLU A 53 -2.09 0.58 6.61
C GLU A 53 -3.31 0.99 5.76
N ALA A 54 -3.10 1.18 4.46
CA ALA A 54 -4.12 1.60 3.50
C ALA A 54 -4.66 0.45 2.63
N TYR A 55 -3.98 -0.67 2.60
CA TYR A 55 -4.46 -1.79 1.82
C TYR A 55 -5.73 -2.40 2.43
N THR A 56 -6.77 -2.43 1.62
CA THR A 56 -7.92 -3.32 1.84
C THR A 56 -7.69 -4.63 1.10
N PRO A 57 -8.42 -5.71 1.43
CA PRO A 57 -8.30 -6.99 0.74
C PRO A 57 -8.48 -6.88 -0.78
N GLU A 58 -9.44 -6.08 -1.23
CA GLU A 58 -9.72 -5.83 -2.65
C GLU A 58 -8.55 -5.10 -3.32
N ARG A 59 -8.03 -4.05 -2.71
CA ARG A 59 -6.90 -3.28 -3.26
C ARG A 59 -5.60 -4.08 -3.27
N TRP A 60 -5.41 -4.97 -2.30
CA TRP A 60 -4.29 -5.90 -2.31
C TRP A 60 -4.38 -6.85 -3.50
N GLN A 61 -5.57 -7.37 -3.78
CA GLN A 61 -5.79 -8.23 -4.94
C GLN A 61 -5.61 -7.46 -6.25
N ASP A 62 -6.18 -6.26 -6.38
CA ASP A 62 -6.01 -5.39 -7.56
C ASP A 62 -4.54 -5.07 -7.86
N ALA A 63 -3.73 -4.88 -6.80
CA ALA A 63 -2.29 -4.66 -6.97
C ALA A 63 -1.58 -5.92 -7.48
N ILE A 64 -1.93 -7.11 -6.94
CA ILE A 64 -1.43 -8.40 -7.42
C ILE A 64 -1.79 -8.59 -8.89
N ASP A 65 -3.07 -8.41 -9.26
CA ASP A 65 -3.54 -8.56 -10.62
C ASP A 65 -2.83 -7.59 -11.58
N SER A 66 -2.53 -6.38 -11.13
CA SER A 66 -1.77 -5.38 -11.89
C SER A 66 -0.32 -5.82 -12.13
N VAL A 67 0.32 -6.42 -11.14
CA VAL A 67 1.68 -6.96 -11.25
C VAL A 67 1.73 -8.18 -12.18
N GLU A 68 0.78 -9.11 -12.04
CA GLU A 68 0.66 -10.27 -12.92
C GLU A 68 0.46 -9.83 -14.37
N MET A 69 -0.48 -8.92 -14.62
CA MET A 69 -0.74 -8.37 -15.97
C MET A 69 0.50 -7.67 -16.55
N CYS A 70 1.23 -6.91 -15.72
CA CYS A 70 2.47 -6.27 -16.15
C CYS A 70 3.49 -7.29 -16.63
N ASN A 71 3.72 -8.36 -15.87
CA ASN A 71 4.66 -9.41 -16.22
C ASN A 71 4.24 -10.17 -17.48
N GLU A 72 2.94 -10.43 -17.66
CA GLU A 72 2.42 -11.03 -18.89
C GLU A 72 2.65 -10.14 -20.11
N MET A 73 2.35 -8.84 -20.01
CA MET A 73 2.58 -7.87 -21.10
C MET A 73 4.07 -7.69 -21.40
N ALA A 74 4.92 -7.73 -20.38
CA ALA A 74 6.37 -7.58 -20.53
C ALA A 74 6.99 -8.74 -21.32
N GLN A 75 6.39 -9.93 -21.29
CA GLN A 75 6.85 -11.11 -22.02
C GLN A 75 6.30 -11.22 -23.46
N ALA A 76 5.34 -10.38 -23.83
CA ALA A 76 4.58 -10.53 -25.07
C ALA A 76 5.44 -10.57 -26.36
N ASN A 77 6.64 -10.00 -26.34
CA ASN A 77 7.60 -9.97 -27.44
C ASN A 77 8.68 -11.05 -27.37
N GLY A 78 8.55 -12.03 -26.48
CA GLY A 78 9.48 -13.15 -26.34
C GLY A 78 10.72 -12.88 -25.49
N TYR A 79 10.82 -11.73 -24.86
CA TYR A 79 11.77 -11.44 -23.78
C TYR A 79 11.12 -10.57 -22.73
N GLN A 80 11.55 -10.70 -21.48
CA GLN A 80 11.04 -9.92 -20.36
C GLN A 80 11.73 -8.54 -20.37
N ASP A 81 10.96 -7.47 -20.57
CA ASP A 81 11.51 -6.10 -20.58
C ASP A 81 11.47 -5.43 -19.20
N VAL A 82 10.63 -5.91 -18.29
CA VAL A 82 10.60 -5.52 -16.87
C VAL A 82 10.10 -6.69 -16.03
N TYR A 83 10.55 -6.76 -14.77
CA TYR A 83 9.99 -7.63 -13.76
C TYR A 83 9.24 -6.81 -12.72
N ALA A 84 7.94 -7.01 -12.60
CA ALA A 84 7.11 -6.39 -11.57
C ALA A 84 6.93 -7.36 -10.40
N PHE A 85 7.07 -6.84 -9.17
CA PHE A 85 6.95 -7.61 -7.95
C PHE A 85 6.00 -6.94 -6.96
N MET A 86 5.45 -7.74 -6.06
CA MET A 86 4.66 -7.26 -4.92
C MET A 86 5.51 -7.06 -3.68
N GLY A 87 5.12 -6.05 -2.94
CA GLY A 87 5.58 -5.78 -1.60
C GLY A 87 4.56 -4.89 -0.88
N TYR A 88 4.91 -4.46 0.29
CA TYR A 88 4.19 -3.40 1.00
C TYR A 88 5.15 -2.66 1.93
N GLU A 89 4.80 -1.46 2.29
CA GLU A 89 5.51 -0.71 3.30
C GLU A 89 4.81 -0.86 4.66
N TRP A 90 5.53 -1.44 5.61
CA TRP A 90 5.13 -1.48 7.01
C TRP A 90 5.65 -0.22 7.71
N THR A 91 4.77 0.57 8.31
CA THR A 91 5.12 1.89 8.86
C THR A 91 4.72 2.01 10.32
N GLN A 92 5.72 2.15 11.20
CA GLN A 92 5.52 2.41 12.62
C GLN A 92 6.27 3.66 13.06
N VAL A 93 5.62 4.79 12.88
CA VAL A 93 6.11 6.10 13.30
C VAL A 93 5.52 6.44 14.66
N GLY A 94 6.29 6.20 15.71
CA GLY A 94 5.91 6.52 17.08
C GLY A 94 6.28 7.95 17.47
N VAL A 95 5.81 8.37 18.64
CA VAL A 95 6.11 9.69 19.20
C VAL A 95 7.26 9.67 20.21
N THR A 96 7.82 8.51 20.50
CA THR A 96 8.99 8.29 21.37
C THR A 96 9.98 7.36 20.71
N ALA A 97 11.23 7.38 21.16
CA ALA A 97 12.28 6.51 20.63
C ALA A 97 11.93 5.01 20.79
N GLU A 98 11.19 4.66 21.84
CA GLU A 98 10.85 3.27 22.13
C GLU A 98 9.76 2.70 21.23
N ASN A 99 8.98 3.54 20.56
CA ASN A 99 7.88 3.11 19.68
C ASN A 99 8.00 3.64 18.26
N HIS A 100 9.14 4.25 17.90
CA HIS A 100 9.43 4.68 16.54
C HIS A 100 10.36 3.68 15.87
N TYR A 101 9.82 2.88 14.97
CA TYR A 101 10.58 1.88 14.22
C TYR A 101 10.81 2.28 12.76
N GLY A 102 10.25 3.42 12.33
CA GLY A 102 10.37 3.92 10.97
C GLY A 102 9.54 3.11 9.97
N HIS A 103 10.06 2.98 8.77
CA HIS A 103 9.42 2.34 7.63
C HIS A 103 10.21 1.10 7.22
N HIS A 104 9.51 0.05 6.80
CA HIS A 104 10.12 -1.19 6.34
C HIS A 104 9.43 -1.65 5.07
N ASN A 105 10.12 -1.66 3.94
CA ASN A 105 9.62 -2.31 2.74
C ASN A 105 9.74 -3.82 2.90
N VAL A 106 8.62 -4.51 2.85
CA VAL A 106 8.55 -5.98 2.80
C VAL A 106 8.34 -6.36 1.34
N LEU A 107 9.32 -7.00 0.74
CA LEU A 107 9.37 -7.35 -0.67
C LEU A 107 9.27 -8.88 -0.82
N PHE A 108 8.39 -9.36 -1.71
CA PHE A 108 8.21 -10.78 -1.96
C PHE A 108 8.90 -11.18 -3.27
N LYS A 109 9.52 -12.36 -3.26
CA LYS A 109 10.14 -12.93 -4.45
C LYS A 109 9.11 -13.50 -5.43
N GLY A 110 7.99 -14.00 -4.92
CA GLY A 110 6.91 -14.54 -5.72
C GLY A 110 6.23 -13.46 -6.57
N ILE A 111 5.77 -13.84 -7.74
CA ILE A 111 5.05 -12.95 -8.68
C ILE A 111 3.62 -13.40 -8.95
N GLY A 112 3.26 -14.60 -8.53
CA GLY A 112 1.92 -15.16 -8.70
C GLY A 112 1.09 -15.11 -7.43
N THR A 113 -0.22 -15.04 -7.57
CA THR A 113 -1.20 -14.98 -6.45
C THR A 113 -0.98 -16.05 -5.38
N HIS A 114 -0.51 -17.25 -5.76
CA HIS A 114 -0.26 -18.36 -4.82
C HIS A 114 1.09 -18.27 -4.11
N GLU A 115 1.98 -17.38 -4.55
CA GLU A 115 3.31 -17.16 -4.01
C GLU A 115 3.38 -15.91 -3.11
N LEU A 116 2.22 -15.25 -2.92
CA LEU A 116 2.07 -14.02 -2.16
C LEU A 116 1.15 -14.24 -0.95
N PRO A 117 1.34 -13.50 0.15
CA PRO A 117 0.44 -13.57 1.30
C PRO A 117 -0.97 -13.11 0.89
N ALA A 118 -1.97 -13.66 1.54
CA ALA A 118 -3.37 -13.34 1.25
C ALA A 118 -3.72 -11.86 1.55
N ARG A 119 -2.89 -11.18 2.33
CA ARG A 119 -3.02 -9.78 2.73
C ARG A 119 -1.68 -9.24 3.23
N PRO A 120 -1.45 -7.93 3.23
CA PRO A 120 -0.28 -7.33 3.86
C PRO A 120 -0.42 -7.33 5.40
N ILE A 121 0.70 -7.12 6.09
CA ILE A 121 0.76 -6.94 7.53
C ILE A 121 1.11 -5.48 7.79
N ALA A 122 0.20 -4.73 8.42
CA ALA A 122 0.41 -3.33 8.77
C ALA A 122 1.01 -3.18 10.19
N ALA A 123 1.60 -2.04 10.51
CA ALA A 123 2.06 -1.77 11.87
C ALA A 123 0.88 -1.51 12.81
N ILE A 124 0.06 -0.57 12.43
CA ILE A 124 -1.19 -0.21 13.13
C ILE A 124 -2.23 0.12 12.08
N ARG A 125 -3.49 -0.09 12.42
CA ARG A 125 -4.54 0.54 11.62
C ARG A 125 -4.42 2.05 11.83
N ASP A 126 -4.23 2.80 10.78
CA ASP A 126 -4.22 4.27 10.84
C ASP A 126 -5.64 4.84 11.08
N ALA A 127 -6.37 4.14 11.96
CA ALA A 127 -7.71 4.52 12.37
C ALA A 127 -7.76 5.90 13.03
N LYS A 128 -6.64 6.39 13.58
CA LYS A 128 -6.63 7.74 14.19
C LYS A 128 -6.44 8.84 13.16
N ALA A 129 -5.54 8.69 12.19
CA ALA A 129 -5.40 9.68 11.14
C ALA A 129 -6.56 9.62 10.14
N PHE A 130 -7.04 8.42 9.80
CA PHE A 130 -8.19 8.23 8.92
C PHE A 130 -9.53 8.33 9.62
N GLY A 131 -9.67 7.89 10.88
CA GLY A 131 -10.87 8.10 11.69
C GLY A 131 -11.23 9.57 11.79
N THR A 132 -10.23 10.45 11.96
CA THR A 132 -10.45 11.90 11.93
C THR A 132 -10.87 12.41 10.54
N LEU A 133 -10.37 11.80 9.46
CA LEU A 133 -10.80 12.12 8.10
C LEU A 133 -12.19 11.55 7.78
N VAL A 134 -12.47 10.32 8.23
CA VAL A 134 -13.80 9.68 8.09
C VAL A 134 -14.84 10.46 8.90
N GLU A 135 -14.56 10.78 10.16
CA GLU A 135 -15.44 11.57 11.01
C GLU A 135 -15.67 12.98 10.46
N ARG A 136 -14.61 13.64 9.97
CA ARG A 136 -14.70 14.96 9.35
C ARG A 136 -15.35 14.94 7.96
N ASN A 137 -15.22 13.83 7.24
CA ASN A 137 -15.83 13.70 5.92
C ASN A 137 -17.34 13.40 5.98
N GLU A 138 -17.91 13.15 7.16
CA GLU A 138 -19.33 12.88 7.36
C GLU A 138 -19.98 12.12 6.17
N LYS A 139 -19.58 10.88 5.93
CA LYS A 139 -20.10 10.02 4.84
C LYS A 139 -19.81 10.58 3.43
N GLY A 140 -18.65 11.10 3.21
CA GLY A 140 -18.20 11.56 1.90
C GLY A 140 -18.76 12.92 1.48
N LYS A 141 -19.37 13.67 2.38
CA LYS A 141 -19.91 15.01 2.06
C LYS A 141 -18.83 15.97 1.58
N LEU A 142 -17.65 15.94 2.20
CA LEU A 142 -16.55 16.81 1.78
C LEU A 142 -16.07 16.47 0.38
N SER A 143 -15.83 15.18 0.09
CA SER A 143 -15.40 14.73 -1.23
C SER A 143 -16.43 15.03 -2.32
N LYS A 144 -17.72 14.83 -2.02
CA LYS A 144 -18.82 15.21 -2.93
C LYS A 144 -18.87 16.71 -3.19
N MET A 145 -18.72 17.53 -2.15
CA MET A 145 -18.67 18.98 -2.28
C MET A 145 -17.46 19.40 -3.12
N MET A 146 -16.29 18.81 -2.90
CA MET A 146 -15.08 19.09 -3.68
C MET A 146 -15.27 18.70 -5.14
N GLY A 147 -15.90 17.56 -5.44
CA GLY A 147 -16.23 17.15 -6.81
C GLY A 147 -17.21 18.11 -7.52
N ILE A 148 -18.11 18.77 -6.78
CA ILE A 148 -19.00 19.82 -7.33
C ILE A 148 -18.21 21.10 -7.64
N LEU A 149 -17.27 21.48 -6.75
CA LEU A 149 -16.46 22.69 -6.91
C LEU A 149 -15.36 22.53 -7.97
N ASP A 150 -14.89 21.31 -8.17
CA ASP A 150 -13.87 20.96 -9.16
C ASP A 150 -14.29 19.73 -9.99
N PRO A 151 -15.25 19.90 -10.91
CA PRO A 151 -15.83 18.79 -11.65
C PRO A 151 -14.86 18.09 -12.59
N ARG A 152 -13.73 18.71 -12.96
CA ARG A 152 -12.70 18.08 -13.80
C ARG A 152 -11.95 16.97 -13.07
N HIS A 153 -11.94 17.00 -11.75
CA HIS A 153 -11.26 16.04 -10.90
C HIS A 153 -12.22 15.31 -9.93
N ALA A 154 -13.52 15.30 -10.25
CA ALA A 154 -14.53 14.68 -9.39
C ALA A 154 -14.22 13.20 -9.09
N ASP A 155 -13.68 12.48 -10.07
CA ASP A 155 -13.31 11.07 -9.92
C ASP A 155 -12.18 10.87 -8.90
N TYR A 156 -11.22 11.78 -8.82
CA TYR A 156 -10.16 11.73 -7.81
C TYR A 156 -10.73 11.82 -6.39
N TYR A 157 -11.61 12.77 -6.15
CA TYR A 157 -12.25 12.92 -4.84
C TYR A 157 -13.14 11.72 -4.50
N SER A 158 -13.84 11.19 -5.49
CA SER A 158 -14.68 10.00 -5.33
C SER A 158 -13.85 8.77 -4.98
N ASN A 159 -12.77 8.53 -5.72
CA ASN A 159 -11.87 7.39 -5.49
C ASN A 159 -11.15 7.48 -4.14
N PHE A 160 -10.72 8.67 -3.73
CA PHE A 160 -10.14 8.87 -2.40
C PHE A 160 -11.18 8.61 -1.29
N ASN A 161 -12.42 9.06 -1.49
CA ASN A 161 -13.49 8.77 -0.54
C ASN A 161 -13.76 7.27 -0.44
N GLN A 162 -13.77 6.56 -1.57
CA GLN A 162 -13.93 5.09 -1.59
C GLN A 162 -12.81 4.40 -0.83
N LEU A 163 -11.54 4.79 -1.04
CA LEU A 163 -10.41 4.27 -0.26
C LEU A 163 -10.65 4.38 1.25
N VAL A 164 -11.08 5.55 1.70
CA VAL A 164 -11.34 5.81 3.12
C VAL A 164 -12.51 4.99 3.66
N GLU A 165 -13.58 4.82 2.88
CA GLU A 165 -14.74 4.00 3.24
C GLU A 165 -14.38 2.51 3.31
N ASP A 166 -13.62 1.99 2.34
CA ASP A 166 -13.16 0.59 2.29
C ASP A 166 -12.26 0.27 3.49
N MET A 167 -11.32 1.16 3.81
CA MET A 167 -10.47 1.02 5.01
C MET A 167 -11.29 0.99 6.30
N ALA A 168 -12.32 1.82 6.41
CA ALA A 168 -13.19 1.86 7.58
C ALA A 168 -14.09 0.61 7.70
N ALA A 169 -14.45 0.01 6.58
CA ALA A 169 -15.31 -1.18 6.54
C ALA A 169 -14.56 -2.48 6.86
N THR A 170 -13.25 -2.54 6.57
CA THR A 170 -12.44 -3.74 6.80
C THR A 170 -12.30 -4.03 8.30
N GLN A 171 -12.60 -5.24 8.72
CA GLN A 171 -12.51 -5.65 10.13
C GLN A 171 -11.09 -6.10 10.50
N ASP A 172 -10.72 -5.94 11.78
CA ASP A 172 -9.43 -6.47 12.27
C ASP A 172 -9.46 -8.00 12.29
N CYS A 173 -8.31 -8.61 11.97
CA CYS A 173 -8.13 -10.04 12.09
C CYS A 173 -8.21 -10.49 13.57
N GLU A 174 -8.68 -11.71 13.79
CA GLU A 174 -8.71 -12.31 15.12
C GLU A 174 -7.29 -12.51 15.66
N LYS A 175 -7.07 -12.11 16.91
CA LYS A 175 -5.75 -12.21 17.55
C LYS A 175 -5.45 -13.65 17.98
N GLY A 176 -4.17 -14.03 17.87
CA GLY A 176 -3.69 -15.35 18.33
C GLY A 176 -3.90 -16.48 17.33
N ILE A 177 -4.45 -16.19 16.17
CA ILE A 177 -4.51 -17.13 15.05
C ILE A 177 -3.30 -16.91 14.15
N PRO A 178 -2.57 -17.97 13.74
CA PRO A 178 -1.47 -17.85 12.76
C PRO A 178 -1.93 -17.20 11.45
N SER A 179 -1.10 -16.36 10.87
CA SER A 179 -1.40 -15.56 9.68
C SER A 179 -2.00 -16.37 8.50
N PRO A 180 -1.52 -17.58 8.14
CA PRO A 180 -2.11 -18.36 7.06
C PRO A 180 -3.52 -18.87 7.33
N ASN A 181 -3.92 -18.95 8.59
CA ASN A 181 -5.23 -19.49 9.01
C ASN A 181 -6.29 -18.38 9.18
N LEU A 182 -5.91 -17.13 9.06
CA LEU A 182 -6.82 -15.98 9.14
C LEU A 182 -7.63 -15.83 7.85
N PRO A 183 -8.85 -15.26 7.91
CA PRO A 183 -9.62 -14.90 6.73
C PRO A 183 -8.85 -13.95 5.81
N ARG A 184 -9.11 -14.01 4.49
CA ARG A 184 -8.45 -13.12 3.53
C ARG A 184 -8.90 -11.66 3.65
N ASP A 185 -10.09 -11.44 4.15
CA ASP A 185 -10.83 -10.17 4.17
C ASP A 185 -10.70 -9.40 5.50
N CYS A 186 -9.70 -9.70 6.33
CA CYS A 186 -9.44 -8.97 7.55
C CYS A 186 -8.15 -8.15 7.47
N PHE A 187 -8.05 -7.12 8.32
CA PHE A 187 -6.87 -6.28 8.49
C PHE A 187 -5.90 -6.91 9.50
N GLU A 188 -4.73 -7.32 9.05
CA GLU A 188 -3.71 -7.94 9.88
C GLU A 188 -2.68 -6.91 10.35
N SER A 189 -2.31 -6.93 11.64
CA SER A 189 -1.35 -5.98 12.19
C SER A 189 -0.25 -6.63 13.02
N ALA A 190 0.94 -6.01 12.98
CA ALA A 190 2.11 -6.29 13.81
C ALA A 190 2.69 -4.97 14.28
N GLN A 191 2.67 -4.69 15.59
CA GLN A 191 3.02 -3.38 16.13
C GLN A 191 4.52 -3.15 16.31
N THR A 192 5.30 -4.21 16.25
CA THR A 192 6.76 -4.15 16.37
C THR A 192 7.42 -4.92 15.24
N PRO A 193 8.69 -4.63 14.91
CA PRO A 193 9.43 -5.43 13.94
C PRO A 193 9.51 -6.92 14.32
N ALA A 194 9.60 -7.23 15.61
CA ALA A 194 9.61 -8.62 16.08
C ALA A 194 8.30 -9.34 15.77
N ASP A 195 7.16 -8.67 15.94
CA ASP A 195 5.85 -9.21 15.57
C ASP A 195 5.71 -9.35 14.06
N LEU A 196 6.23 -8.37 13.28
CA LEU A 196 6.25 -8.44 11.82
C LEU A 196 7.02 -9.66 11.35
N PHE A 197 8.27 -9.84 11.80
CA PHE A 197 9.10 -11.00 11.40
C PHE A 197 8.46 -12.32 11.80
N LYS A 198 7.86 -12.40 13.00
CA LYS A 198 7.15 -13.60 13.41
C LYS A 198 6.01 -13.96 12.44
N LYS A 199 5.23 -12.98 12.00
CA LYS A 199 4.14 -13.21 11.05
C LYS A 199 4.64 -13.55 9.64
N LEU A 200 5.75 -12.97 9.21
CA LEU A 200 6.40 -13.35 7.94
C LEU A 200 6.91 -14.79 7.99
N ASP A 201 7.46 -15.23 9.11
CA ASP A 201 7.85 -16.63 9.34
C ASP A 201 6.63 -17.57 9.30
N GLU A 202 5.50 -17.15 9.86
CA GLU A 202 4.23 -17.92 9.79
C GLU A 202 3.75 -18.10 8.35
N TRP A 203 3.90 -17.09 7.48
CA TRP A 203 3.59 -17.19 6.05
C TRP A 203 4.55 -18.11 5.30
N ASN A 204 5.79 -18.24 5.77
CA ASN A 204 6.85 -19.07 5.18
C ASN A 204 7.06 -18.79 3.68
N MET A 205 7.02 -17.52 3.31
CA MET A 205 7.26 -17.02 1.95
C MET A 205 8.60 -16.31 1.86
N ASP A 206 9.31 -16.49 0.75
CA ASP A 206 10.58 -15.80 0.49
C ASP A 206 10.35 -14.29 0.44
N SER A 207 10.89 -13.56 1.41
CA SER A 207 10.78 -12.12 1.50
C SER A 207 12.08 -11.46 1.93
N ILE A 208 12.22 -10.19 1.57
CA ILE A 208 13.30 -9.30 2.01
C ILE A 208 12.66 -8.10 2.70
N VAL A 209 13.19 -7.72 3.86
CA VAL A 209 12.75 -6.54 4.59
C VAL A 209 13.85 -5.48 4.54
N ILE A 210 13.52 -4.30 3.99
CA ILE A 210 14.45 -3.17 3.84
C ILE A 210 13.97 -2.02 4.72
N PRO A 211 14.63 -1.76 5.87
CA PRO A 211 14.30 -0.63 6.72
C PRO A 211 14.74 0.69 6.07
N HIS A 212 13.90 1.72 6.19
CA HIS A 212 14.21 3.07 5.75
C HIS A 212 13.46 4.11 6.60
N GLY A 213 13.72 5.41 6.37
CA GLY A 213 13.05 6.48 7.11
C GLY A 213 13.36 6.52 8.60
N MET A 214 14.40 5.80 9.05
CA MET A 214 14.74 5.68 10.46
C MET A 214 15.51 6.87 11.00
N SER A 215 16.04 7.71 10.14
CA SER A 215 16.92 8.83 10.50
C SER A 215 16.33 10.20 10.21
N TRP A 216 15.11 10.27 9.74
CA TRP A 216 14.49 11.57 9.51
C TRP A 216 13.39 11.84 10.52
N GLY A 217 13.32 13.10 10.95
CA GLY A 217 12.35 13.53 11.91
C GLY A 217 12.94 13.77 13.30
N TRP A 218 12.03 14.07 14.21
CA TRP A 218 12.33 14.51 15.55
C TRP A 218 12.66 13.35 16.51
N TYR A 219 12.51 12.13 16.01
CA TYR A 219 12.64 10.90 16.75
C TYR A 219 13.61 9.97 16.01
N THR A 220 14.88 10.31 16.11
CA THR A 220 15.94 9.37 15.75
C THR A 220 16.24 8.54 16.98
N PRO A 221 16.15 7.18 16.93
CA PRO A 221 16.60 6.36 18.04
C PRO A 221 18.07 6.58 18.34
#